data_6642ed1a8a4f4856343175879c81fd90
#
_entry.id   6642ed1a8a4f4856343175879c81fd90
#
_cell.length_a   1.000
_cell.length_b   1.000
_cell.length_c   1.000
_cell.angle_alpha   90.00
_cell.angle_beta   90.00
_cell.angle_gamma   90.00
#
_symmetry.space_group_name_H-M   'P 1'
#
loop_
_entity.id
_entity.type
_entity.pdbx_description
1 polymer ?
#
loop_
_entity_poly.entity_id
_entity_poly.type
_entity_poly.pdbx_seq_one_letter_code
_entity_poly.pdbx_strand_id
1 'polypeptide(L)'
;MKFSYDYIKSGNATCVLEMGKDRIEISPTFHSDALGDFVSYLASIHPLCKLSWKEGAFHKINGGITWETGPYLLRWEFKRDFEDLEIKITEWQNPMIDRKGDSKLIRKVLEAKCNFDEFVLCVVKELDRVIKQRGILGYRQEWQGYTFPIDGFLALKYACLYKK
;
A
#
# COMPACT_ATOMS: atom_id res chain seq x y z
N MET A 1 -14.19 -6.91 2.14
CA MET A 1 -12.96 -6.16 1.85
C MET A 1 -12.22 -6.82 0.70
N LYS A 2 -11.66 -6.03 -0.23
CA LYS A 2 -10.87 -6.50 -1.36
C LYS A 2 -9.74 -5.51 -1.63
N PHE A 3 -8.57 -6.03 -1.90
CA PHE A 3 -7.44 -5.30 -2.44
C PHE A 3 -7.00 -6.00 -3.73
N SER A 4 -6.86 -5.29 -4.82
CA SER A 4 -6.30 -5.83 -6.06
C SER A 4 -5.30 -4.85 -6.67
N TYR A 5 -4.27 -5.39 -7.28
CA TYR A 5 -3.19 -4.62 -7.90
C TYR A 5 -2.83 -5.26 -9.23
N ASP A 6 -3.36 -4.68 -10.29
CA ASP A 6 -3.07 -5.11 -11.65
C ASP A 6 -2.30 -4.00 -12.38
N TYR A 7 -1.24 -4.36 -13.07
CA TYR A 7 -0.57 -3.39 -13.93
C TYR A 7 -0.96 -3.62 -15.38
N ILE A 8 -1.29 -2.51 -16.01
CA ILE A 8 -1.85 -2.52 -17.34
C ILE A 8 -0.73 -2.65 -18.37
N LYS A 9 0.29 -1.81 -18.27
CA LYS A 9 1.45 -1.81 -19.18
C LYS A 9 2.42 -0.68 -18.84
N SER A 10 3.74 -0.93 -19.04
CA SER A 10 4.76 0.13 -19.11
C SER A 10 4.71 1.15 -17.95
N GLY A 11 4.72 0.67 -16.72
CA GLY A 11 4.82 1.52 -15.54
C GLY A 11 3.51 2.18 -15.09
N ASN A 12 2.37 1.61 -15.50
CA ASN A 12 1.06 1.99 -14.97
C ASN A 12 0.39 0.77 -14.35
N ALA A 13 -0.22 0.96 -13.21
CA ALA A 13 -1.01 -0.06 -12.53
C ALA A 13 -2.42 0.44 -12.23
N THR A 14 -3.30 -0.48 -11.92
CA THR A 14 -4.61 -0.21 -11.34
C THR A 14 -4.69 -0.90 -10.00
N CYS A 15 -4.89 -0.12 -8.94
CA CYS A 15 -5.17 -0.61 -7.61
C CYS A 15 -6.65 -0.39 -7.29
N VAL A 16 -7.35 -1.44 -6.92
CA VAL A 16 -8.73 -1.34 -6.45
C VAL A 16 -8.79 -1.71 -4.98
N LEU A 17 -9.39 -0.84 -4.19
CA LEU A 17 -9.65 -1.07 -2.78
C LEU A 17 -11.17 -1.01 -2.53
N GLU A 18 -11.72 -2.09 -1.98
CA GLU A 18 -13.12 -2.18 -1.55
C GLU A 18 -13.18 -2.41 -0.04
N MET A 19 -13.82 -1.49 0.68
CA MET A 19 -13.96 -1.53 2.13
C MET A 19 -15.41 -1.18 2.52
N GLY A 20 -16.16 -2.19 2.95
CA GLY A 20 -17.58 -2.00 3.23
C GLY A 20 -18.35 -1.63 1.97
N LYS A 21 -18.91 -0.42 1.95
CA LYS A 21 -19.65 0.15 0.81
C LYS A 21 -18.77 0.97 -0.14
N ASP A 22 -17.58 1.29 0.30
CA ASP A 22 -16.69 2.17 -0.44
C ASP A 22 -15.81 1.34 -1.38
N ARG A 23 -15.75 1.78 -2.62
CA ARG A 23 -14.86 1.24 -3.65
C ARG A 23 -14.14 2.39 -4.32
N ILE A 24 -12.83 2.29 -4.33
CA ILE A 24 -11.98 3.24 -5.03
C ILE A 24 -11.08 2.53 -6.03
N GLU A 25 -10.73 3.23 -7.08
CA GLU A 25 -9.77 2.80 -8.07
C GLU A 25 -8.68 3.86 -8.19
N ILE A 26 -7.44 3.43 -8.10
CA ILE A 26 -6.25 4.27 -8.11
C ILE A 26 -5.34 3.78 -9.22
N SER A 27 -4.75 4.69 -9.97
CA SER A 27 -3.81 4.38 -11.04
C SER A 27 -2.41 4.92 -10.71
N PRO A 28 -1.63 4.22 -9.87
CA PRO A 28 -0.26 4.62 -9.59
C PRO A 28 0.62 4.52 -10.84
N THR A 29 1.62 5.37 -10.92
CA THR A 29 2.58 5.41 -12.01
C THR A 29 3.98 5.04 -11.52
N PHE A 30 4.86 4.67 -12.46
CA PHE A 30 6.25 4.25 -12.18
C PHE A 30 7.15 5.35 -11.63
N HIS A 31 6.65 6.56 -11.46
CA HIS A 31 7.42 7.64 -10.83
C HIS A 31 7.74 7.38 -9.36
N SER A 32 7.02 6.46 -8.75
CA SER A 32 7.30 5.95 -7.40
C SER A 32 7.17 4.43 -7.35
N ASP A 33 7.83 3.80 -6.38
CA ASP A 33 7.66 2.37 -6.10
C ASP A 33 6.39 2.13 -5.28
N ALA A 34 5.24 2.42 -5.88
CA ALA A 34 3.96 2.43 -5.18
C ALA A 34 3.68 1.15 -4.40
N LEU A 35 3.88 -0.02 -5.03
CA LEU A 35 3.66 -1.31 -4.37
C LEU A 35 4.75 -1.61 -3.33
N GLY A 36 6.01 -1.31 -3.65
CA GLY A 36 7.14 -1.53 -2.74
C GLY A 36 7.00 -0.69 -1.47
N ASP A 37 6.70 0.59 -1.59
CA ASP A 37 6.47 1.49 -0.46
C ASP A 37 5.28 1.01 0.39
N PHE A 38 4.19 0.59 -0.26
CA PHE A 38 2.99 0.09 0.42
C PHE A 38 3.28 -1.18 1.23
N VAL A 39 3.91 -2.17 0.61
CA VAL A 39 4.23 -3.45 1.27
C VAL A 39 5.26 -3.26 2.38
N SER A 40 6.30 -2.45 2.13
CA SER A 40 7.32 -2.12 3.13
C SER A 40 6.72 -1.40 4.33
N TYR A 41 5.80 -0.46 4.08
CA TYR A 41 5.11 0.22 5.16
C TYR A 41 4.25 -0.73 5.99
N LEU A 42 3.42 -1.58 5.35
CA LEU A 42 2.61 -2.58 6.08
C LEU A 42 3.48 -3.53 6.91
N ALA A 43 4.60 -4.00 6.35
CA ALA A 43 5.54 -4.83 7.10
C ALA A 43 6.15 -4.07 8.28
N SER A 44 6.45 -2.79 8.10
CA SER A 44 7.02 -1.95 9.17
C SER A 44 6.08 -1.73 10.36
N ILE A 45 4.77 -1.77 10.13
CA ILE A 45 3.76 -1.60 11.18
C ILE A 45 3.18 -2.92 11.71
N HIS A 46 3.56 -4.06 11.12
CA HIS A 46 3.07 -5.37 11.56
C HIS A 46 3.92 -5.90 12.74
N PRO A 47 3.31 -6.29 13.87
CA PRO A 47 4.06 -6.68 15.08
C PRO A 47 5.03 -7.83 14.86
N LEU A 48 4.62 -8.84 14.07
CA LEU A 48 5.42 -10.04 13.81
C LEU A 48 6.49 -9.86 12.73
N CYS A 49 6.49 -8.73 12.01
CA CYS A 49 7.50 -8.45 10.98
C CYS A 49 8.70 -7.66 11.51
N LYS A 50 8.68 -7.22 12.77
CA LYS A 50 9.73 -6.41 13.35
C LYS A 50 10.78 -7.25 14.07
N LEU A 51 12.05 -6.94 13.79
CA LEU A 51 13.21 -7.57 14.44
C LEU A 51 13.55 -6.96 15.81
N SER A 52 12.92 -5.88 16.26
CA SER A 52 13.26 -5.20 17.51
C SER A 52 12.18 -5.37 18.58
N TRP A 53 12.55 -6.00 19.65
CA TRP A 53 11.76 -6.38 20.83
C TRP A 53 11.49 -5.24 21.83
N LYS A 54 11.29 -4.02 21.41
CA LYS A 54 10.80 -2.99 22.34
C LYS A 54 9.30 -3.19 22.54
N GLU A 55 8.97 -3.99 23.55
CA GLU A 55 7.59 -4.17 24.00
C GLU A 55 6.92 -2.81 24.28
N GLY A 56 5.69 -2.65 23.83
CA GLY A 56 4.83 -1.51 24.13
C GLY A 56 4.73 -0.42 23.07
N ALA A 57 5.67 -0.29 22.13
CA ALA A 57 5.67 0.80 21.15
C ALA A 57 4.82 0.55 19.90
N PHE A 58 4.22 -0.64 19.74
CA PHE A 58 3.70 -1.11 18.45
C PHE A 58 2.18 -1.25 18.38
N HIS A 59 1.47 -0.91 19.43
CA HIS A 59 0.02 -1.05 19.46
C HIS A 59 -0.69 0.15 18.83
N LYS A 60 -0.08 1.33 18.92
CA LYS A 60 -0.62 2.56 18.32
C LYS A 60 0.36 3.14 17.33
N ILE A 61 -0.01 3.14 16.08
CA ILE A 61 0.80 3.64 14.98
C ILE A 61 -0.01 4.66 14.20
N ASN A 62 0.66 5.77 13.87
CA ASN A 62 0.13 6.79 12.97
C ASN A 62 1.22 7.15 11.97
N GLY A 63 0.95 6.98 10.69
CA GLY A 63 1.89 7.26 9.62
C GLY A 63 1.29 6.98 8.25
N GLY A 64 2.11 7.00 7.21
CA GLY A 64 1.58 6.79 5.87
C GLY A 64 2.62 6.79 4.77
N ILE A 65 2.13 6.71 3.55
CA ILE A 65 2.89 6.71 2.30
C ILE A 65 2.24 7.64 1.29
N THR A 66 2.96 7.92 0.21
CA THR A 66 2.44 8.72 -0.90
C THR A 66 2.66 7.98 -2.22
N TRP A 67 1.60 7.88 -3.02
CA TRP A 67 1.65 7.36 -4.38
C TRP A 67 1.52 8.49 -5.40
N GLU A 68 2.32 8.44 -6.45
CA GLU A 68 2.16 9.34 -7.60
C GLU A 68 1.20 8.73 -8.63
N THR A 69 0.25 9.54 -9.09
CA THR A 69 -0.74 9.17 -10.09
C THR A 69 -0.77 10.16 -11.26
N GLY A 70 0.42 10.61 -11.65
CA GLY A 70 0.58 11.67 -12.66
C GLY A 70 0.40 13.05 -12.03
N PRO A 71 -0.68 13.81 -12.36
CA PRO A 71 -0.84 15.18 -11.87
C PRO A 71 -1.18 15.25 -10.37
N TYR A 72 -1.44 14.12 -9.73
CA TYR A 72 -1.86 14.07 -8.34
C TYR A 72 -0.94 13.21 -7.49
N LEU A 73 -0.97 13.48 -6.19
CA LEU A 73 -0.39 12.67 -5.13
C LEU A 73 -1.51 12.08 -4.29
N LEU A 74 -1.50 10.79 -4.09
CA LEU A 74 -2.41 10.12 -3.16
C LEU A 74 -1.68 9.82 -1.86
N ARG A 75 -2.04 10.52 -0.81
CA ARG A 75 -1.50 10.29 0.53
C ARG A 75 -2.38 9.30 1.27
N TRP A 76 -1.77 8.21 1.68
CA TRP A 76 -2.35 7.18 2.50
C TRP A 76 -1.93 7.42 3.94
N GLU A 77 -2.86 7.62 4.82
CA GLU A 77 -2.66 7.72 6.26
C GLU A 77 -3.21 6.46 6.91
N PHE A 78 -2.42 5.83 7.77
CA PHE A 78 -2.78 4.64 8.51
C PHE A 78 -2.71 4.94 10.00
N LYS A 79 -3.81 4.72 10.70
CA LYS A 79 -3.84 4.70 12.15
C LYS A 79 -4.20 3.31 12.60
N ARG A 80 -3.30 2.71 13.35
CA ARG A 80 -3.50 1.38 13.90
C ARG A 80 -3.56 1.48 15.42
N ASP A 81 -4.59 0.88 16.01
CA ASP A 81 -4.73 0.68 17.46
C ASP A 81 -5.05 -0.81 17.69
N PHE A 82 -4.04 -1.59 18.10
CA PHE A 82 -4.09 -3.06 18.20
C PHE A 82 -4.51 -3.72 16.88
N GLU A 83 -5.72 -4.27 16.83
CA GLU A 83 -6.29 -4.93 15.65
C GLU A 83 -7.09 -3.98 14.75
N ASP A 84 -7.42 -2.80 15.25
CA ASP A 84 -8.17 -1.80 14.50
C ASP A 84 -7.25 -1.01 13.60
N LEU A 85 -7.60 -0.94 12.32
CA LEU A 85 -6.93 -0.13 11.32
C LEU A 85 -7.91 0.88 10.73
N GLU A 86 -7.53 2.15 10.79
CA GLU A 86 -8.18 3.23 10.07
C GLU A 86 -7.29 3.63 8.89
N ILE A 87 -7.85 3.62 7.68
CA ILE A 87 -7.19 4.04 6.45
C ILE A 87 -7.89 5.28 5.94
N LYS A 88 -7.11 6.34 5.72
CA LYS A 88 -7.58 7.55 5.06
C LYS A 88 -6.72 7.83 3.84
N ILE A 89 -7.36 8.07 2.70
CA ILE A 89 -6.68 8.41 1.45
C ILE A 89 -7.17 9.79 1.00
N THR A 90 -6.20 10.67 0.75
CA THR A 90 -6.46 12.04 0.28
C THR A 90 -5.70 12.30 -1.00
N GLU A 91 -6.33 13.01 -1.92
CA GLU A 91 -5.77 13.42 -3.20
C GLU A 91 -5.27 14.86 -3.10
N TRP A 92 -4.05 15.06 -3.55
CA TRP A 92 -3.34 16.34 -3.50
C TRP A 92 -2.82 16.69 -4.88
N GLN A 93 -2.75 17.97 -5.18
CA GLN A 93 -2.07 18.45 -6.37
C GLN A 93 -0.56 18.16 -6.28
N ASN A 94 0.02 17.64 -7.38
CA ASN A 94 1.45 17.36 -7.43
C ASN A 94 2.21 18.65 -7.74
N PRO A 95 2.98 19.23 -6.77
CA PRO A 95 3.67 20.49 -6.95
C PRO A 95 4.77 20.43 -8.01
N MET A 96 5.30 19.24 -8.30
CA MET A 96 6.34 19.04 -9.32
C MET A 96 5.81 19.31 -10.74
N ILE A 97 4.50 19.13 -10.95
CA ILE A 97 3.87 19.34 -12.26
C ILE A 97 3.35 20.76 -12.40
N ASP A 98 2.78 21.32 -11.35
CA ASP A 98 2.13 22.63 -11.40
C ASP A 98 3.06 23.83 -11.21
N ARG A 99 4.36 23.63 -10.99
CA ARG A 99 5.41 24.67 -10.81
C ARG A 99 5.05 25.81 -9.84
N LYS A 100 3.97 25.72 -9.11
CA LYS A 100 3.46 26.75 -8.17
C LYS A 100 3.86 26.51 -6.72
N GLY A 101 4.68 25.50 -6.47
CA GLY A 101 5.39 25.33 -5.20
C GLY A 101 4.62 24.67 -4.07
N ASP A 102 3.30 24.78 -3.99
CA ASP A 102 2.51 24.27 -2.88
C ASP A 102 1.59 23.12 -3.27
N SER A 103 1.65 22.04 -2.49
CA SER A 103 0.74 20.91 -2.63
C SER A 103 -0.62 21.28 -2.01
N LYS A 104 -1.67 21.34 -2.82
CA LYS A 104 -3.02 21.66 -2.37
C LYS A 104 -3.87 20.40 -2.25
N LEU A 105 -4.57 20.25 -1.12
CA LEU A 105 -5.57 19.21 -0.94
C LEU A 105 -6.72 19.42 -1.92
N ILE A 106 -7.04 18.38 -2.70
CA ILE A 106 -8.14 18.38 -3.66
C ILE A 106 -9.38 17.76 -3.02
N ARG A 107 -9.27 16.53 -2.52
CA ARG A 107 -10.40 15.82 -1.91
C ARG A 107 -9.96 14.68 -1.01
N LYS A 108 -10.87 14.27 -0.15
CA LYS A 108 -10.81 12.98 0.52
C LYS A 108 -11.33 11.90 -0.43
N VAL A 109 -10.55 10.85 -0.64
CA VAL A 109 -10.86 9.75 -1.57
C VAL A 109 -11.50 8.59 -0.82
N LEU A 110 -10.96 8.24 0.35
CA LEU A 110 -11.44 7.16 1.20
C LEU A 110 -11.20 7.49 2.67
N GLU A 111 -12.11 7.04 3.53
CA GLU A 111 -11.89 6.93 4.97
C GLU A 111 -12.67 5.73 5.49
N ALA A 112 -11.96 4.70 5.92
CA ALA A 112 -12.55 3.43 6.30
C ALA A 112 -11.81 2.80 7.48
N LYS A 113 -12.52 1.93 8.21
CA LYS A 113 -11.98 1.13 9.31
C LYS A 113 -12.14 -0.35 9.03
N CYS A 114 -11.14 -1.13 9.43
CA CYS A 114 -11.16 -2.58 9.28
C CYS A 114 -10.27 -3.25 10.34
N ASN A 115 -10.33 -4.57 10.40
CA ASN A 115 -9.34 -5.35 11.14
C ASN A 115 -8.02 -5.36 10.36
N PHE A 116 -6.91 -5.07 11.06
CA PHE A 116 -5.58 -4.96 10.45
C PHE A 116 -5.10 -6.26 9.81
N ASP A 117 -5.30 -7.38 10.50
CA ASP A 117 -4.81 -8.67 10.00
C ASP A 117 -5.62 -9.18 8.81
N GLU A 118 -6.93 -8.92 8.81
CA GLU A 118 -7.77 -9.22 7.65
C GLU A 118 -7.34 -8.39 6.43
N PHE A 119 -6.98 -7.12 6.66
CA PHE A 119 -6.45 -6.26 5.60
C PHE A 119 -5.11 -6.79 5.07
N VAL A 120 -4.17 -7.11 5.95
CA VAL A 120 -2.86 -7.69 5.59
C VAL A 120 -3.05 -9.00 4.83
N LEU A 121 -3.94 -9.89 5.29
CA LEU A 121 -4.23 -11.15 4.60
C LEU A 121 -4.78 -10.92 3.18
N CYS A 122 -5.64 -9.92 3.02
CA CYS A 122 -6.18 -9.53 1.71
C CYS A 122 -5.06 -9.06 0.77
N VAL A 123 -4.15 -8.23 1.27
CA VAL A 123 -2.97 -7.75 0.52
C VAL A 123 -2.04 -8.92 0.16
N VAL A 124 -1.72 -9.80 1.12
CA VAL A 124 -0.84 -10.96 0.88
C VAL A 124 -1.40 -11.91 -0.19
N LYS A 125 -2.70 -12.17 -0.19
CA LYS A 125 -3.35 -12.98 -1.24
C LYS A 125 -3.19 -12.36 -2.61
N GLU A 126 -3.32 -11.06 -2.72
CA GLU A 126 -3.14 -10.36 -3.98
C GLU A 126 -1.68 -10.35 -4.44
N LEU A 127 -0.74 -10.12 -3.55
CA LEU A 127 0.70 -10.20 -3.86
C LEU A 127 1.10 -11.61 -4.33
N ASP A 128 0.54 -12.64 -3.70
CA ASP A 128 0.76 -14.04 -4.12
C ASP A 128 0.21 -14.29 -5.55
N ARG A 129 -0.92 -13.69 -5.89
CA ARG A 129 -1.47 -13.73 -7.24
C ARG A 129 -0.56 -13.01 -8.25
N VAL A 130 -0.13 -11.80 -7.94
CA VAL A 130 0.72 -10.97 -8.81
C VAL A 130 2.02 -11.70 -9.12
N ILE A 131 2.71 -12.22 -8.10
CA ILE A 131 4.00 -12.92 -8.31
C ILE A 131 3.83 -14.23 -9.07
N LYS A 132 2.73 -14.98 -8.85
CA LYS A 132 2.43 -16.20 -9.61
C LYS A 132 2.16 -15.94 -11.08
N GLN A 133 1.48 -14.85 -11.40
CA GLN A 133 1.13 -14.51 -12.78
C GLN A 133 2.29 -13.93 -13.58
N ARG A 134 3.17 -13.16 -12.94
CA ARG A 134 4.18 -12.37 -13.64
C ARG A 134 5.62 -12.79 -13.32
N GLY A 135 5.83 -13.36 -12.13
CA GLY A 135 7.16 -13.58 -11.59
C GLY A 135 7.89 -12.28 -11.25
N ILE A 136 9.05 -12.40 -10.62
CA ILE A 136 9.87 -11.24 -10.21
C ILE A 136 10.39 -10.46 -11.42
N LEU A 137 10.87 -11.18 -12.45
CA LEU A 137 11.42 -10.54 -13.64
C LEU A 137 10.34 -9.84 -14.47
N GLY A 138 9.18 -10.48 -14.65
CA GLY A 138 8.05 -9.88 -15.37
C GLY A 138 7.54 -8.62 -14.67
N TYR A 139 7.44 -8.64 -13.33
CA TYR A 139 7.08 -7.44 -12.57
C TYR A 139 8.08 -6.30 -12.81
N ARG A 140 9.39 -6.58 -12.72
CA ARG A 140 10.44 -5.56 -12.92
C ARG A 140 10.42 -4.97 -14.33
N GLN A 141 10.16 -5.78 -15.35
CA GLN A 141 10.07 -5.32 -16.73
C GLN A 141 8.88 -4.37 -16.94
N GLU A 142 7.73 -4.72 -16.39
CA GLU A 142 6.50 -3.92 -16.52
C GLU A 142 6.57 -2.65 -15.65
N TRP A 143 7.19 -2.70 -14.46
CA TRP A 143 7.30 -1.58 -13.53
C TRP A 143 8.57 -0.74 -13.72
N GLN A 144 9.17 -0.80 -14.90
CA GLN A 144 10.29 0.05 -15.34
C GLN A 144 11.49 0.10 -14.37
N GLY A 145 11.86 -1.05 -13.81
CA GLY A 145 13.06 -1.21 -13.00
C GLY A 145 12.83 -1.38 -11.51
N TYR A 146 11.66 -1.06 -10.97
CA TYR A 146 11.33 -1.44 -9.60
C TYR A 146 11.13 -2.95 -9.49
N THR A 147 11.65 -3.53 -8.43
CA THR A 147 11.53 -4.97 -8.17
C THR A 147 10.27 -5.27 -7.38
N PHE A 148 9.72 -6.46 -7.56
CA PHE A 148 8.65 -6.94 -6.70
C PHE A 148 9.13 -6.93 -5.23
N PRO A 149 8.33 -6.41 -4.26
CA PRO A 149 8.73 -6.26 -2.86
C PRO A 149 8.76 -7.59 -2.11
N ILE A 150 9.66 -8.49 -2.52
CA ILE A 150 9.70 -9.89 -2.06
C ILE A 150 9.92 -10.01 -0.55
N ASP A 151 10.80 -9.22 0.03
CA ASP A 151 11.14 -9.31 1.45
C ASP A 151 9.94 -8.91 2.33
N GLY A 152 9.31 -7.79 2.02
CA GLY A 152 8.10 -7.35 2.72
C GLY A 152 6.93 -8.31 2.53
N PHE A 153 6.75 -8.83 1.31
CA PHE A 153 5.74 -9.85 1.01
C PHE A 153 5.95 -11.12 1.84
N LEU A 154 7.17 -11.66 1.87
CA LEU A 154 7.47 -12.87 2.65
C LEU A 154 7.30 -12.63 4.14
N ALA A 155 7.71 -11.48 4.66
CA ALA A 155 7.51 -11.13 6.06
C ALA A 155 6.02 -11.08 6.44
N LEU A 156 5.19 -10.40 5.64
CA LEU A 156 3.74 -10.33 5.86
C LEU A 156 3.07 -11.70 5.70
N LYS A 157 3.47 -12.48 4.69
CA LYS A 157 2.96 -13.84 4.47
C LYS A 157 3.28 -14.75 5.65
N TYR A 158 4.51 -14.69 6.16
CA TYR A 158 4.92 -15.42 7.35
C TYR A 158 4.07 -15.01 8.56
N ALA A 159 3.89 -13.72 8.78
CA ALA A 159 3.07 -13.20 9.88
C ALA A 159 1.61 -13.70 9.83
N CYS A 160 1.01 -13.79 8.63
CA CYS A 160 -0.32 -14.36 8.44
C CYS A 160 -0.41 -15.85 8.79
N LEU A 161 0.67 -16.62 8.56
CA LEU A 161 0.70 -18.06 8.83
C LEU A 161 0.87 -18.40 10.32
N TYR A 162 1.55 -17.52 11.07
CA TYR A 162 1.91 -17.76 12.46
C TYR A 162 1.01 -17.05 13.47
N LYS A 163 -0.01 -16.39 13.02
CA LYS A 163 -1.07 -15.91 13.88
C LYS A 163 -1.96 -17.08 14.29
N LYS A 164 -1.73 -17.56 15.51
CA LYS A 164 -2.60 -18.53 16.19
C LYS A 164 -3.56 -17.79 17.11
#